data_f1888649f6e335b2c1050b5ff76f360e
#
_entry.id   f1888649f6e335b2c1050b5ff76f360e
#
_cell.length_a   1.000
_cell.length_b   1.000
_cell.length_c   1.000
_cell.angle_alpha   90.00
_cell.angle_beta   90.00
_cell.angle_gamma   90.00
#
_symmetry.space_group_name_H-M   'P 1'
#
loop_
_entity.id
_entity.type
_entity.pdbx_description
1 polymer ?
#
loop_
_entity_poly.entity_id
_entity_poly.type
_entity_poly.pdbx_seq_one_letter_code
_entity_poly.pdbx_strand_id
1 'polypeptide(L)'
;MTPDVQEALRLCPSLPTLSSVAARVVRLARDPDPDATSLVRLVTQDPALVSRLLRVSNSPLYARRRSADNLHEAISVLGINTTITVALSFSLADSIRTSEASLRLTQYVWRRSLLAAVASRRIGTMLGVRQSEELFLAGLLQDIGMLALQVALPEHYAEIAHEPESDPEHDTIAAREKEAFGCDHSEASAWLMRDWQMPEYLAACAHGSHDPSQSTGEAWSHLVRCVALSSRVVEFYLSGQETRSAESLAADAHHLVGLSQERTYDLLAGIAEELPTIEQLFETEILSPAYAAGIVDQAREILTIRNLELLRQISEQQLHAQELETRTSELRETAHRDGLTGIHNRWHLDQRLETEYTLATEHNWPLVIGFLDLDHFKQVNDEHGHQVGDQILAQTARVLERSLREGDCVARYGGEEFVVLLPGTDSRDAGIVMERLRRAVESEVHATHEGVELRVTASIGVTIYVPGEHDVQGPSTLVREADRALYDAKGSGRNRIVFSDLLAHHETVVQQE
;
A
#
# COMPACT_ATOMS: atom_id res chain seq x y z
N MET A 1 11.02 6.85 43.27
CA MET A 1 11.18 8.07 44.10
C MET A 1 11.31 7.68 45.57
N THR A 2 12.33 8.21 46.31
CA THR A 2 12.54 7.93 47.73
C THR A 2 11.53 8.71 48.61
N PRO A 3 11.23 8.22 49.85
CA PRO A 3 10.34 8.93 50.77
C PRO A 3 10.79 10.35 51.10
N ASP A 4 12.10 10.56 51.22
CA ASP A 4 12.69 11.89 51.55
C ASP A 4 12.46 12.90 50.42
N VAL A 5 12.57 12.48 49.17
CA VAL A 5 12.28 13.32 48.00
C VAL A 5 10.80 13.63 47.90
N GLN A 6 9.92 12.65 48.18
CA GLN A 6 8.47 12.89 48.22
C GLN A 6 8.08 13.90 49.34
N GLU A 7 8.71 13.79 50.50
CA GLU A 7 8.47 14.72 51.61
C GLU A 7 9.00 16.12 51.28
N ALA A 8 10.20 16.24 50.69
CA ALA A 8 10.74 17.50 50.22
C ALA A 8 9.81 18.19 49.19
N LEU A 9 9.30 17.43 48.22
CA LEU A 9 8.32 17.94 47.25
C LEU A 9 7.02 18.38 47.93
N ARG A 10 6.46 17.60 48.87
CA ARG A 10 5.22 17.96 49.57
C ARG A 10 5.34 19.19 50.46
N LEU A 11 6.49 19.39 51.08
CA LEU A 11 6.72 20.49 51.99
C LEU A 11 7.22 21.77 51.31
N CYS A 12 7.56 21.70 50.03
CA CYS A 12 8.09 22.84 49.29
C CYS A 12 6.98 23.85 48.95
N PRO A 13 6.98 25.07 49.48
CA PRO A 13 5.94 26.07 49.25
C PRO A 13 6.03 26.68 47.83
N SER A 14 7.18 26.58 47.20
CA SER A 14 7.50 27.20 45.91
C SER A 14 7.33 26.22 44.72
N LEU A 15 6.73 25.06 44.93
CA LEU A 15 6.42 24.15 43.82
C LEU A 15 5.59 24.87 42.74
N PRO A 16 5.78 24.53 41.46
CA PRO A 16 4.84 24.97 40.44
C PRO A 16 3.41 24.63 40.87
N THR A 17 2.56 25.65 41.02
CA THR A 17 1.17 25.46 41.47
C THR A 17 0.20 25.75 40.35
N LEU A 18 -0.90 25.02 40.34
CA LEU A 18 -2.01 25.34 39.44
C LEU A 18 -2.65 26.66 39.85
N SER A 19 -2.84 27.59 38.92
CA SER A 19 -3.71 28.74 39.15
C SER A 19 -5.11 28.28 39.56
N SER A 20 -5.87 29.12 40.25
CA SER A 20 -7.25 28.78 40.63
C SER A 20 -8.14 28.42 39.43
N VAL A 21 -7.89 29.04 38.29
CA VAL A 21 -8.57 28.73 37.02
C VAL A 21 -8.12 27.37 36.50
N ALA A 22 -6.80 27.10 36.44
CA ALA A 22 -6.27 25.82 35.99
C ALA A 22 -6.80 24.66 36.85
N ALA A 23 -6.79 24.77 38.19
CA ALA A 23 -7.33 23.73 39.06
C ALA A 23 -8.82 23.43 38.83
N ARG A 24 -9.58 24.42 38.39
CA ARG A 24 -11.01 24.24 38.06
C ARG A 24 -11.16 23.63 36.66
N VAL A 25 -10.29 23.98 35.71
CA VAL A 25 -10.26 23.37 34.37
C VAL A 25 -9.84 21.90 34.46
N VAL A 26 -8.89 21.54 35.35
CA VAL A 26 -8.53 20.14 35.64
C VAL A 26 -9.74 19.33 36.12
N ARG A 27 -10.55 19.92 37.04
CA ARG A 27 -11.77 19.25 37.49
C ARG A 27 -12.77 19.03 36.36
N LEU A 28 -12.92 19.99 35.44
CA LEU A 28 -13.77 19.86 34.27
C LEU A 28 -13.23 18.81 33.29
N ALA A 29 -11.92 18.72 33.13
CA ALA A 29 -11.27 17.71 32.26
C ALA A 29 -11.48 16.27 32.75
N ARG A 30 -11.85 16.06 34.03
CA ARG A 30 -12.17 14.74 34.60
C ARG A 30 -13.64 14.37 34.44
N ASP A 31 -14.47 15.30 34.02
CA ASP A 31 -15.90 15.03 33.76
C ASP A 31 -16.00 14.21 32.45
N PRO A 32 -16.67 13.06 32.46
CA PRO A 32 -16.89 12.28 31.24
C PRO A 32 -17.72 13.01 30.17
N ASP A 33 -18.56 13.97 30.58
CA ASP A 33 -19.42 14.76 29.69
C ASP A 33 -19.32 16.26 30.04
N PRO A 34 -18.20 16.92 29.74
CA PRO A 34 -17.97 18.30 30.12
C PRO A 34 -18.91 19.25 29.39
N ASP A 35 -19.59 20.12 30.16
CA ASP A 35 -20.53 21.11 29.63
C ASP A 35 -19.82 22.37 29.12
N ALA A 36 -20.09 22.74 27.86
CA ALA A 36 -19.53 23.94 27.23
C ALA A 36 -19.86 25.23 27.98
N THR A 37 -21.05 25.33 28.59
CA THR A 37 -21.46 26.51 29.36
C THR A 37 -20.62 26.67 30.61
N SER A 38 -20.31 25.58 31.28
CA SER A 38 -19.41 25.54 32.44
C SER A 38 -17.98 25.96 32.06
N LEU A 39 -17.47 25.49 30.92
CA LEU A 39 -16.17 25.88 30.40
C LEU A 39 -16.13 27.37 30.06
N VAL A 40 -17.11 27.92 29.36
CA VAL A 40 -17.21 29.34 29.04
C VAL A 40 -17.18 30.18 30.31
N ARG A 41 -18.04 29.85 31.29
CA ARG A 41 -18.12 30.57 32.58
C ARG A 41 -16.79 30.57 33.32
N LEU A 42 -16.06 29.49 33.25
CA LEU A 42 -14.79 29.30 33.91
C LEU A 42 -13.68 30.12 33.24
N VAL A 43 -13.54 29.99 31.91
CA VAL A 43 -12.52 30.67 31.12
C VAL A 43 -12.73 32.18 31.11
N THR A 44 -13.96 32.65 31.12
CA THR A 44 -14.28 34.11 31.16
C THR A 44 -13.77 34.80 32.41
N GLN A 45 -13.42 34.08 33.48
CA GLN A 45 -12.81 34.64 34.67
C GLN A 45 -11.36 35.11 34.46
N ASP A 46 -10.72 34.68 33.39
CA ASP A 46 -9.36 35.05 32.99
C ASP A 46 -9.38 35.68 31.59
N PRO A 47 -9.38 37.03 31.48
CA PRO A 47 -9.38 37.71 30.19
C PRO A 47 -8.15 37.41 29.32
N ALA A 48 -6.99 37.10 29.92
CA ALA A 48 -5.80 36.72 29.18
C ALA A 48 -5.99 35.35 28.53
N LEU A 49 -6.58 34.40 29.24
CA LEU A 49 -6.91 33.08 28.74
C LEU A 49 -7.96 33.14 27.60
N VAL A 50 -9.00 33.98 27.72
CA VAL A 50 -9.96 34.25 26.66
C VAL A 50 -9.27 34.73 25.39
N SER A 51 -8.39 35.73 25.52
CA SER A 51 -7.63 36.28 24.37
C SER A 51 -6.74 35.21 23.70
N ARG A 52 -6.06 34.39 24.50
CA ARG A 52 -5.22 33.29 24.01
C ARG A 52 -6.03 32.23 23.28
N LEU A 53 -7.18 31.80 23.80
CA LEU A 53 -8.09 30.85 23.14
C LEU A 53 -8.64 31.38 21.83
N LEU A 54 -9.00 32.66 21.73
CA LEU A 54 -9.41 33.30 20.50
C LEU A 54 -8.25 33.33 19.47
N ARG A 55 -7.04 33.61 19.90
CA ARG A 55 -5.86 33.56 19.01
C ARG A 55 -5.61 32.13 18.49
N VAL A 56 -5.70 31.12 19.35
CA VAL A 56 -5.53 29.71 18.95
C VAL A 56 -6.60 29.29 17.96
N SER A 57 -7.88 29.57 18.26
CA SER A 57 -8.99 29.20 17.38
C SER A 57 -8.90 29.86 16.00
N ASN A 58 -8.26 31.04 15.90
CA ASN A 58 -8.04 31.77 14.67
C ASN A 58 -6.66 31.52 14.03
N SER A 59 -5.83 30.67 14.63
CA SER A 59 -4.52 30.31 14.08
C SER A 59 -4.64 29.35 12.88
N PRO A 60 -3.63 29.28 12.00
CA PRO A 60 -3.59 28.34 10.89
C PRO A 60 -3.72 26.85 11.31
N LEU A 61 -3.44 26.55 12.57
CA LEU A 61 -3.54 25.19 13.12
C LEU A 61 -4.99 24.70 13.23
N TYR A 62 -5.96 25.62 13.49
CA TYR A 62 -7.35 25.28 13.77
C TYR A 62 -8.35 25.96 12.81
N ALA A 63 -8.07 27.18 12.35
CA ALA A 63 -8.95 27.94 11.48
C ALA A 63 -8.93 27.41 10.03
N ARG A 64 -9.80 26.43 9.71
CA ARG A 64 -9.92 25.93 8.34
C ARG A 64 -10.90 26.69 7.46
N ARG A 65 -11.96 27.32 8.02
CA ARG A 65 -13.07 27.92 7.24
C ARG A 65 -13.73 29.15 7.85
N ARG A 66 -13.60 29.44 9.15
CA ARG A 66 -14.25 30.53 9.85
C ARG A 66 -13.37 31.06 10.97
N SER A 67 -13.28 32.38 11.13
CA SER A 67 -12.73 33.01 12.32
C SER A 67 -13.77 33.00 13.44
N ALA A 68 -13.29 32.88 14.68
CA ALA A 68 -14.09 32.98 15.89
C ALA A 68 -13.98 34.40 16.47
N ASP A 69 -15.11 35.10 16.62
CA ASP A 69 -15.16 36.45 17.15
C ASP A 69 -15.45 36.47 18.66
N ASN A 70 -15.86 35.34 19.22
CA ASN A 70 -16.18 35.18 20.63
C ASN A 70 -15.84 33.77 21.14
N LEU A 71 -15.85 33.61 22.47
CA LEU A 71 -15.47 32.35 23.12
C LEU A 71 -16.36 31.16 22.76
N HIS A 72 -17.65 31.36 22.51
CA HIS A 72 -18.56 30.27 22.09
C HIS A 72 -18.21 29.77 20.69
N GLU A 73 -17.89 30.68 19.78
CA GLU A 73 -17.41 30.33 18.44
C GLU A 73 -16.03 29.65 18.51
N ALA A 74 -15.12 30.14 19.37
CA ALA A 74 -13.84 29.50 19.58
C ALA A 74 -14.00 28.05 20.06
N ILE A 75 -14.87 27.79 21.02
CA ILE A 75 -15.19 26.43 21.49
C ILE A 75 -15.85 25.60 20.38
N SER A 76 -16.70 26.19 19.55
CA SER A 76 -17.30 25.49 18.41
C SER A 76 -16.26 25.08 17.34
N VAL A 77 -15.23 25.91 17.14
CA VAL A 77 -14.12 25.61 16.21
C VAL A 77 -13.18 24.56 16.78
N LEU A 78 -12.78 24.70 18.03
CA LEU A 78 -11.82 23.83 18.71
C LEU A 78 -12.45 22.51 19.19
N GLY A 79 -13.70 22.56 19.61
CA GLY A 79 -14.33 21.52 20.42
C GLY A 79 -14.03 21.69 21.92
N ILE A 80 -14.82 21.05 22.78
CA ILE A 80 -14.74 21.23 24.24
C ILE A 80 -13.40 20.68 24.78
N ASN A 81 -13.02 19.46 24.39
CA ASN A 81 -11.82 18.80 24.89
C ASN A 81 -10.55 19.55 24.49
N THR A 82 -10.44 19.95 23.22
CA THR A 82 -9.33 20.78 22.74
C THR A 82 -9.26 22.11 23.49
N THR A 83 -10.41 22.76 23.73
CA THR A 83 -10.45 24.02 24.48
C THR A 83 -9.97 23.83 25.92
N ILE A 84 -10.37 22.75 26.58
CA ILE A 84 -9.89 22.38 27.93
C ILE A 84 -8.38 22.19 27.91
N THR A 85 -7.87 21.41 26.95
CA THR A 85 -6.43 21.13 26.80
C THR A 85 -5.62 22.40 26.56
N VAL A 86 -6.06 23.27 25.65
CA VAL A 86 -5.41 24.54 25.34
C VAL A 86 -5.46 25.50 26.54
N ALA A 87 -6.59 25.56 27.25
CA ALA A 87 -6.72 26.38 28.47
C ALA A 87 -5.76 25.91 29.59
N LEU A 88 -5.64 24.60 29.79
CA LEU A 88 -4.67 24.00 30.72
C LEU A 88 -3.24 24.31 30.27
N SER A 89 -2.92 24.16 28.99
CA SER A 89 -1.60 24.41 28.44
C SER A 89 -1.15 25.84 28.72
N PHE A 90 -1.99 26.85 28.47
CA PHE A 90 -1.66 28.24 28.78
C PHE A 90 -1.55 28.52 30.28
N SER A 91 -2.46 27.97 31.08
CA SER A 91 -2.42 28.19 32.54
C SER A 91 -1.19 27.56 33.20
N LEU A 92 -0.76 26.39 32.68
CA LEU A 92 0.45 25.69 33.14
C LEU A 92 1.72 26.35 32.59
N ALA A 93 1.68 26.85 31.36
CA ALA A 93 2.76 27.66 30.79
C ALA A 93 3.13 28.84 31.68
N ASP A 94 2.14 29.57 32.20
CA ASP A 94 2.38 30.67 33.12
C ASP A 94 3.00 30.16 34.44
N SER A 95 2.57 29.03 34.97
CA SER A 95 3.16 28.42 36.17
C SER A 95 4.62 27.98 35.95
N ILE A 96 4.96 27.43 34.78
CA ILE A 96 6.34 27.08 34.42
C ILE A 96 7.20 28.34 34.33
N ARG A 97 6.73 29.39 33.64
CA ARG A 97 7.47 30.64 33.43
C ARG A 97 7.71 31.45 34.71
N THR A 98 6.83 31.31 35.69
CA THR A 98 6.92 32.01 36.99
C THR A 98 7.54 31.15 38.09
N SER A 99 8.07 29.99 37.77
CA SER A 99 8.77 29.12 38.73
C SER A 99 9.96 29.83 39.35
N GLU A 100 10.20 29.57 40.64
CA GLU A 100 11.38 30.04 41.38
C GLU A 100 12.67 29.30 40.99
N ALA A 101 12.59 28.33 40.06
CA ALA A 101 13.73 27.67 39.47
C ALA A 101 14.67 28.66 38.76
N SER A 102 15.92 28.28 38.53
CA SER A 102 16.87 29.16 37.84
C SER A 102 16.34 29.53 36.46
N LEU A 103 16.56 30.77 36.02
CA LEU A 103 16.10 31.29 34.74
C LEU A 103 16.55 30.40 33.57
N ARG A 104 17.80 29.89 33.63
CA ARG A 104 18.36 29.03 32.61
C ARG A 104 17.61 27.70 32.52
N LEU A 105 17.36 27.01 33.63
CA LEU A 105 16.62 25.77 33.65
C LEU A 105 15.15 25.97 33.21
N THR A 106 14.53 27.07 33.69
CA THR A 106 13.16 27.42 33.29
C THR A 106 13.05 27.62 31.78
N GLN A 107 13.99 28.31 31.14
CA GLN A 107 14.04 28.50 29.69
C GLN A 107 14.29 27.17 28.95
N TYR A 108 15.20 26.35 29.44
CA TYR A 108 15.48 25.02 28.86
C TYR A 108 14.26 24.13 28.91
N VAL A 109 13.65 23.93 30.08
CA VAL A 109 12.44 23.14 30.26
C VAL A 109 11.30 23.66 29.40
N TRP A 110 11.13 24.98 29.33
CA TRP A 110 10.07 25.62 28.58
C TRP A 110 10.18 25.34 27.05
N ARG A 111 11.37 25.52 26.49
CA ARG A 111 11.65 25.20 25.07
C ARG A 111 11.38 23.72 24.77
N ARG A 112 11.86 22.82 25.62
CA ARG A 112 11.62 21.37 25.50
C ARG A 112 10.14 21.03 25.56
N SER A 113 9.44 21.55 26.55
CA SER A 113 8.01 21.35 26.77
C SER A 113 7.17 21.73 25.53
N LEU A 114 7.42 22.91 24.96
CA LEU A 114 6.70 23.35 23.77
C LEU A 114 7.00 22.47 22.55
N LEU A 115 8.25 22.14 22.33
CA LEU A 115 8.66 21.28 21.22
C LEU A 115 8.08 19.85 21.38
N ALA A 116 8.13 19.30 22.60
CA ALA A 116 7.54 18.00 22.91
C ALA A 116 6.02 17.99 22.72
N ALA A 117 5.34 19.07 23.08
CA ALA A 117 3.91 19.23 22.87
C ALA A 117 3.54 19.17 21.37
N VAL A 118 4.25 19.96 20.55
CA VAL A 118 4.05 19.98 19.09
C VAL A 118 4.35 18.59 18.49
N ALA A 119 5.49 17.99 18.86
CA ALA A 119 5.89 16.68 18.39
C ALA A 119 4.87 15.59 18.77
N SER A 120 4.44 15.53 20.03
CA SER A 120 3.45 14.55 20.52
C SER A 120 2.13 14.66 19.77
N ARG A 121 1.61 15.87 19.60
CA ARG A 121 0.37 16.10 18.83
C ARG A 121 0.53 15.68 17.38
N ARG A 122 1.63 16.05 16.73
CA ARG A 122 1.89 15.71 15.34
C ARG A 122 2.01 14.21 15.13
N ILE A 123 2.72 13.52 16.01
CA ILE A 123 2.82 12.04 16.02
C ILE A 123 1.43 11.43 16.15
N GLY A 124 0.63 11.87 17.13
CA GLY A 124 -0.74 11.40 17.32
C GLY A 124 -1.62 11.60 16.09
N THR A 125 -1.54 12.77 15.45
CA THR A 125 -2.28 13.09 14.22
C THR A 125 -1.87 12.17 13.07
N MET A 126 -0.57 11.96 12.87
CA MET A 126 -0.05 11.07 11.82
C MET A 126 -0.43 9.61 12.02
N LEU A 127 -0.61 9.18 13.26
CA LEU A 127 -1.04 7.81 13.62
C LEU A 127 -2.57 7.67 13.67
N GLY A 128 -3.32 8.75 13.50
CA GLY A 128 -4.78 8.75 13.58
C GLY A 128 -5.31 8.56 15.02
N VAL A 129 -4.51 8.93 16.03
CA VAL A 129 -4.93 8.88 17.44
C VAL A 129 -5.98 9.95 17.67
N ARG A 130 -7.14 9.56 18.26
CA ARG A 130 -8.24 10.50 18.53
C ARG A 130 -7.87 11.56 19.57
N GLN A 131 -6.97 11.22 20.49
CA GLN A 131 -6.51 12.06 21.60
C GLN A 131 -5.25 12.87 21.22
N SER A 132 -5.13 13.36 19.99
CA SER A 132 -3.95 14.11 19.54
C SER A 132 -3.76 15.42 20.32
N GLU A 133 -4.83 16.06 20.77
CA GLU A 133 -4.74 17.27 21.59
C GLU A 133 -4.35 16.94 23.05
N GLU A 134 -4.81 15.84 23.60
CA GLU A 134 -4.38 15.34 24.91
C GLU A 134 -2.88 15.00 24.89
N LEU A 135 -2.34 14.54 23.74
CA LEU A 135 -0.91 14.34 23.56
C LEU A 135 -0.12 15.65 23.58
N PHE A 136 -0.68 16.76 23.09
CA PHE A 136 -0.05 18.09 23.24
C PHE A 136 0.19 18.43 24.71
N LEU A 137 -0.82 18.27 25.55
CA LEU A 137 -0.72 18.53 26.99
C LEU A 137 0.26 17.57 27.67
N ALA A 138 0.24 16.28 27.30
CA ALA A 138 1.15 15.29 27.84
C ALA A 138 2.62 15.64 27.52
N GLY A 139 2.92 16.00 26.28
CA GLY A 139 4.24 16.44 25.86
C GLY A 139 4.68 17.74 26.55
N LEU A 140 3.74 18.69 26.76
CA LEU A 140 4.02 19.95 27.45
C LEU A 140 4.47 19.73 28.91
N LEU A 141 3.95 18.72 29.57
CA LEU A 141 4.14 18.49 31.00
C LEU A 141 5.16 17.41 31.34
N GLN A 142 5.67 16.68 30.35
CA GLN A 142 6.52 15.50 30.61
C GLN A 142 7.76 15.83 31.45
N ASP A 143 8.36 17.01 31.26
CA ASP A 143 9.64 17.42 31.89
C ASP A 143 9.45 18.40 33.07
N ILE A 144 8.20 18.70 33.51
CA ILE A 144 7.93 19.67 34.58
C ILE A 144 8.56 19.28 35.93
N GLY A 145 8.83 17.98 36.11
CA GLY A 145 9.50 17.44 37.30
C GLY A 145 10.91 18.00 37.50
N MET A 146 11.60 18.43 36.44
CA MET A 146 12.91 19.09 36.54
C MET A 146 12.80 20.39 37.39
N LEU A 147 11.77 21.19 37.12
CA LEU A 147 11.53 22.43 37.90
C LEU A 147 11.12 22.12 39.33
N ALA A 148 10.30 21.10 39.53
CA ALA A 148 9.87 20.68 40.85
C ALA A 148 11.04 20.19 41.69
N LEU A 149 11.92 19.37 41.15
CA LEU A 149 13.13 18.88 41.82
C LEU A 149 14.11 20.01 42.12
N GLN A 150 14.33 20.94 41.19
CA GLN A 150 15.22 22.07 41.42
C GLN A 150 14.71 22.98 42.54
N VAL A 151 13.40 23.27 42.58
CA VAL A 151 12.85 24.17 43.60
C VAL A 151 12.80 23.49 44.98
N ALA A 152 12.54 22.17 45.01
CA ALA A 152 12.50 21.43 46.28
C ALA A 152 13.89 21.09 46.83
N LEU A 153 14.89 20.88 45.95
CA LEU A 153 16.25 20.42 46.32
C LEU A 153 17.33 21.28 45.60
N PRO A 154 17.36 22.62 45.80
CA PRO A 154 18.12 23.54 44.96
C PRO A 154 19.64 23.31 45.03
N GLU A 155 20.20 22.97 46.20
CA GLU A 155 21.64 22.74 46.36
C GLU A 155 22.11 21.51 45.60
N HIS A 156 21.38 20.40 45.68
CA HIS A 156 21.73 19.16 45.00
C HIS A 156 21.46 19.25 43.49
N TYR A 157 20.41 19.95 43.08
CA TYR A 157 20.07 20.08 41.64
C TYR A 157 21.06 21.00 40.91
N ALA A 158 21.66 21.98 41.61
CA ALA A 158 22.69 22.83 41.04
C ALA A 158 23.90 22.02 40.56
N GLU A 159 24.27 20.94 41.25
CA GLU A 159 25.38 20.06 40.87
C GLU A 159 25.03 19.20 39.63
N ILE A 160 23.75 18.82 39.48
CA ILE A 160 23.24 17.99 38.35
C ILE A 160 23.19 18.81 37.07
N ALA A 161 22.70 20.05 37.14
CA ALA A 161 22.47 20.94 36.00
C ALA A 161 23.71 21.76 35.57
N HIS A 162 24.84 21.58 36.27
CA HIS A 162 26.01 22.42 36.07
C HIS A 162 26.91 21.90 34.94
N GLU A 163 26.67 22.42 33.72
CA GLU A 163 27.68 22.41 32.66
C GLU A 163 27.95 23.83 32.17
N PRO A 164 29.22 24.29 32.15
CA PRO A 164 29.51 25.73 31.96
C PRO A 164 29.29 26.25 30.54
N GLU A 165 29.29 25.42 29.51
CA GLU A 165 29.40 25.86 28.12
C GLU A 165 28.32 25.29 27.15
N SER A 166 27.58 24.26 27.57
CA SER A 166 26.52 23.66 26.72
C SER A 166 25.30 23.27 27.57
N ASP A 167 24.13 23.15 26.94
CA ASP A 167 22.98 22.51 27.60
C ASP A 167 23.31 21.01 27.73
N PRO A 168 23.25 20.43 28.95
CA PRO A 168 23.58 19.01 29.13
C PRO A 168 22.59 18.13 28.40
N GLU A 169 23.05 16.98 27.91
CA GLU A 169 22.16 15.99 27.32
C GLU A 169 21.09 15.56 28.32
N HIS A 170 19.85 15.54 27.88
CA HIS A 170 18.71 15.26 28.73
C HIS A 170 18.76 13.89 29.42
N ASP A 171 19.19 12.85 28.68
CA ASP A 171 19.38 11.50 29.21
C ASP A 171 20.46 11.50 30.32
N THR A 172 21.47 12.35 30.20
CA THR A 172 22.52 12.55 31.24
C THR A 172 21.95 13.20 32.49
N ILE A 173 21.07 14.20 32.34
CA ILE A 173 20.37 14.82 33.49
C ILE A 173 19.54 13.77 34.21
N ALA A 174 18.70 13.00 33.49
CA ALA A 174 17.87 11.96 34.06
C ALA A 174 18.68 10.89 34.83
N ALA A 175 19.84 10.49 34.29
CA ALA A 175 20.72 9.55 34.94
C ALA A 175 21.31 10.11 36.25
N ARG A 176 21.78 11.37 36.24
CA ARG A 176 22.31 12.07 37.43
C ARG A 176 21.22 12.26 38.50
N GLU A 177 20.00 12.63 38.07
CA GLU A 177 18.85 12.72 38.98
C GLU A 177 18.57 11.40 39.68
N LYS A 178 18.58 10.30 38.90
CA LYS A 178 18.34 8.96 39.42
C LYS A 178 19.40 8.52 40.41
N GLU A 179 20.67 8.87 40.18
CA GLU A 179 21.78 8.61 41.10
C GLU A 179 21.66 9.45 42.38
N ALA A 180 21.34 10.74 42.27
CA ALA A 180 21.28 11.65 43.41
C ALA A 180 20.00 11.49 44.25
N PHE A 181 18.85 11.26 43.60
CA PHE A 181 17.53 11.32 44.25
C PHE A 181 16.82 9.96 44.30
N GLY A 182 17.35 8.94 43.62
CA GLY A 182 16.66 7.65 43.46
C GLY A 182 15.41 7.74 42.57
N CYS A 183 15.23 8.83 41.85
CA CYS A 183 14.21 9.03 40.82
C CYS A 183 14.70 10.06 39.79
N ASP A 184 14.15 10.03 38.60
CA ASP A 184 14.34 11.06 37.59
C ASP A 184 13.14 12.04 37.54
N HIS A 185 13.27 13.07 36.71
CA HIS A 185 12.22 14.09 36.56
C HIS A 185 10.94 13.53 35.93
N SER A 186 10.98 12.41 35.19
CA SER A 186 9.79 11.77 34.65
C SER A 186 8.91 11.20 35.76
N GLU A 187 9.52 10.57 36.75
CA GLU A 187 8.86 10.10 37.98
C GLU A 187 8.31 11.26 38.80
N ALA A 188 9.09 12.36 38.93
CA ALA A 188 8.67 13.57 39.62
C ALA A 188 7.51 14.27 38.92
N SER A 189 7.52 14.35 37.58
CA SER A 189 6.41 14.86 36.77
C SER A 189 5.13 14.05 36.99
N ALA A 190 5.24 12.73 36.93
CA ALA A 190 4.10 11.85 37.17
C ALA A 190 3.52 11.99 38.58
N TRP A 191 4.40 12.12 39.57
CA TRP A 191 3.99 12.38 40.96
C TRP A 191 3.23 13.71 41.07
N LEU A 192 3.77 14.78 40.52
CA LEU A 192 3.18 16.12 40.53
C LEU A 192 1.79 16.13 39.84
N MET A 193 1.65 15.45 38.73
CA MET A 193 0.36 15.35 38.02
C MET A 193 -0.70 14.62 38.87
N ARG A 194 -0.30 13.57 39.61
CA ARG A 194 -1.20 12.88 40.55
C ARG A 194 -1.57 13.75 41.74
N ASP A 195 -0.62 14.50 42.28
CA ASP A 195 -0.85 15.48 43.37
C ASP A 195 -1.82 16.57 42.91
N TRP A 196 -1.69 17.06 41.68
CA TRP A 196 -2.63 18.01 41.07
C TRP A 196 -3.95 17.35 40.66
N GLN A 197 -4.13 16.07 40.90
CA GLN A 197 -5.33 15.31 40.51
C GLN A 197 -5.64 15.40 39.00
N MET A 198 -4.63 15.43 38.17
CA MET A 198 -4.82 15.38 36.69
C MET A 198 -5.26 13.99 36.22
N PRO A 199 -5.81 13.87 34.99
CA PRO A 199 -6.11 12.57 34.39
C PRO A 199 -4.90 11.64 34.40
N GLU A 200 -5.09 10.37 34.75
CA GLU A 200 -3.99 9.41 34.95
C GLU A 200 -3.15 9.15 33.68
N TYR A 201 -3.74 9.31 32.50
CA TYR A 201 -2.97 9.17 31.26
C TYR A 201 -1.79 10.15 31.17
N LEU A 202 -1.91 11.37 31.75
CA LEU A 202 -0.83 12.35 31.77
C LEU A 202 0.33 11.88 32.64
N ALA A 203 0.02 11.38 33.83
CA ALA A 203 1.03 10.80 34.73
C ALA A 203 1.70 9.57 34.11
N ALA A 204 0.93 8.71 33.41
CA ALA A 204 1.47 7.56 32.70
C ALA A 204 2.39 8.00 31.53
N CYS A 205 2.00 9.02 30.76
CA CYS A 205 2.80 9.56 29.66
C CYS A 205 4.11 10.18 30.17
N ALA A 206 4.07 10.98 31.23
CA ALA A 206 5.26 11.55 31.82
C ALA A 206 6.22 10.47 32.35
N HIS A 207 5.70 9.49 33.10
CA HIS A 207 6.51 8.39 33.65
C HIS A 207 7.19 7.54 32.56
N GLY A 208 6.51 7.33 31.43
CA GLY A 208 7.03 6.55 30.31
C GLY A 208 7.75 7.37 29.24
N SER A 209 8.02 8.65 29.45
CA SER A 209 8.61 9.54 28.43
C SER A 209 10.04 9.14 28.02
N HIS A 210 10.83 8.59 28.94
CA HIS A 210 12.17 8.06 28.68
C HIS A 210 12.14 6.58 28.26
N ASP A 211 11.34 5.79 28.96
CA ASP A 211 11.22 4.34 28.72
C ASP A 211 9.74 3.90 28.83
N PRO A 212 9.10 3.65 27.71
CA PRO A 212 7.70 3.24 27.67
C PRO A 212 7.41 1.93 28.43
N SER A 213 8.44 1.09 28.65
CA SER A 213 8.29 -0.17 29.36
C SER A 213 8.01 -0.01 30.85
N GLN A 214 8.34 1.16 31.41
CA GLN A 214 8.09 1.48 32.81
C GLN A 214 6.63 1.86 33.10
N SER A 215 5.85 2.17 32.07
CA SER A 215 4.43 2.50 32.22
C SER A 215 3.59 1.21 32.30
N THR A 216 3.11 0.89 33.50
CA THR A 216 2.32 -0.31 33.79
C THR A 216 0.85 -0.13 33.47
N GLY A 217 0.48 -0.16 32.19
CA GLY A 217 -0.94 -0.15 31.82
C GLY A 217 -1.16 -0.22 30.32
N GLU A 218 -1.82 -1.27 29.84
CA GLU A 218 -2.16 -1.41 28.42
C GLU A 218 -3.05 -0.27 27.90
N ALA A 219 -3.88 0.32 28.76
CA ALA A 219 -4.88 1.32 28.40
C ALA A 219 -4.28 2.59 27.72
N TRP A 220 -3.09 3.03 28.16
CA TRP A 220 -2.44 4.25 27.68
C TRP A 220 -1.15 4.01 26.89
N SER A 221 -0.80 2.75 26.63
CA SER A 221 0.46 2.36 25.98
C SER A 221 0.72 3.09 24.66
N HIS A 222 -0.31 3.32 23.84
CA HIS A 222 -0.17 4.04 22.59
C HIS A 222 0.16 5.54 22.79
N LEU A 223 -0.43 6.19 23.80
CA LEU A 223 -0.12 7.60 24.13
C LEU A 223 1.29 7.73 24.70
N VAL A 224 1.66 6.83 25.61
CA VAL A 224 3.01 6.76 26.21
C VAL A 224 4.08 6.64 25.14
N ARG A 225 3.89 5.76 24.15
CA ARG A 225 4.85 5.61 23.03
C ARG A 225 4.94 6.86 22.17
N CYS A 226 3.84 7.58 21.95
CA CYS A 226 3.86 8.84 21.23
C CYS A 226 4.68 9.90 21.98
N VAL A 227 4.52 9.99 23.30
CA VAL A 227 5.28 10.93 24.14
C VAL A 227 6.76 10.52 24.23
N ALA A 228 7.06 9.23 24.38
CA ALA A 228 8.44 8.74 24.34
C ALA A 228 9.14 9.07 23.02
N LEU A 229 8.45 8.91 21.88
CA LEU A 229 8.99 9.33 20.58
C LEU A 229 9.18 10.85 20.53
N SER A 230 8.26 11.64 21.09
CA SER A 230 8.41 13.10 21.11
C SER A 230 9.65 13.54 21.87
N SER A 231 10.01 12.86 22.97
CA SER A 231 11.27 13.11 23.69
C SER A 231 12.50 12.90 22.78
N ARG A 232 12.50 11.85 21.95
CA ARG A 232 13.57 11.59 20.97
C ARG A 232 13.64 12.67 19.89
N VAL A 233 12.46 13.14 19.45
CA VAL A 233 12.37 14.26 18.49
C VAL A 233 12.92 15.54 19.11
N VAL A 234 12.60 15.84 20.37
CA VAL A 234 13.13 17.01 21.08
C VAL A 234 14.66 16.96 21.16
N GLU A 235 15.23 15.80 21.48
CA GLU A 235 16.68 15.62 21.48
C GLU A 235 17.30 15.92 20.11
N PHE A 236 16.70 15.41 19.04
CA PHE A 236 17.16 15.67 17.67
C PHE A 236 17.19 17.19 17.37
N TYR A 237 16.18 17.94 17.81
CA TYR A 237 16.09 19.38 17.55
C TYR A 237 16.98 20.24 18.45
N LEU A 238 17.19 19.87 19.71
CA LEU A 238 17.87 20.73 20.68
C LEU A 238 19.35 20.40 20.86
N SER A 239 19.76 19.14 20.77
CA SER A 239 21.17 18.74 20.94
C SER A 239 22.01 18.76 19.66
N GLY A 240 21.36 19.06 18.52
CA GLY A 240 22.01 19.11 17.21
C GLY A 240 22.27 17.73 16.60
N GLN A 241 22.60 17.75 15.30
CA GLN A 241 22.78 16.51 14.50
C GLN A 241 24.02 15.70 14.87
N GLU A 242 24.94 16.28 15.64
CA GLU A 242 26.15 15.58 16.08
C GLU A 242 25.84 14.48 17.10
N THR A 243 24.80 14.66 17.90
CA THR A 243 24.42 13.72 18.97
C THR A 243 23.44 12.66 18.50
N ARG A 244 22.52 12.99 17.58
CA ARG A 244 21.49 12.07 17.10
C ARG A 244 21.20 12.27 15.62
N SER A 245 21.45 11.25 14.80
CA SER A 245 21.15 11.32 13.36
C SER A 245 19.67 11.11 13.07
N ALA A 246 19.21 11.62 11.92
CA ALA A 246 17.83 11.41 11.46
C ALA A 246 17.52 9.92 11.21
N GLU A 247 18.52 9.11 10.81
CA GLU A 247 18.38 7.66 10.64
C GLU A 247 18.14 6.96 11.98
N SER A 248 18.89 7.34 13.03
CA SER A 248 18.69 6.81 14.39
C SER A 248 17.30 7.13 14.90
N LEU A 249 16.83 8.38 14.69
CA LEU A 249 15.46 8.78 15.04
C LEU A 249 14.41 7.99 14.25
N ALA A 250 14.64 7.72 12.97
CA ALA A 250 13.73 6.91 12.16
C ALA A 250 13.65 5.45 12.66
N ALA A 251 14.76 4.88 13.14
CA ALA A 251 14.76 3.57 13.77
C ALA A 251 13.95 3.55 15.07
N ASP A 252 14.12 4.57 15.93
CA ASP A 252 13.32 4.76 17.14
C ASP A 252 11.82 4.90 16.83
N ALA A 253 11.48 5.72 15.83
CA ALA A 253 10.10 5.94 15.39
C ALA A 253 9.44 4.65 14.86
N HIS A 254 10.20 3.84 14.13
CA HIS A 254 9.73 2.54 13.69
C HIS A 254 9.49 1.58 14.85
N HIS A 255 10.43 1.52 15.80
CA HIS A 255 10.35 0.64 16.96
C HIS A 255 9.20 1.02 17.91
N LEU A 256 9.06 2.31 18.22
CA LEU A 256 8.08 2.80 19.19
C LEU A 256 6.65 2.80 18.66
N VAL A 257 6.46 3.28 17.44
CA VAL A 257 5.11 3.58 16.90
C VAL A 257 4.88 3.06 15.47
N GLY A 258 5.82 2.33 14.87
CA GLY A 258 5.68 1.75 13.52
C GLY A 258 5.74 2.76 12.38
N LEU A 259 6.28 3.96 12.58
CA LEU A 259 6.46 4.92 11.50
C LEU A 259 7.59 4.48 10.57
N SER A 260 7.38 4.60 9.25
CA SER A 260 8.45 4.42 8.27
C SER A 260 9.45 5.57 8.32
N GLN A 261 10.63 5.35 7.78
CA GLN A 261 11.66 6.39 7.66
C GLN A 261 11.14 7.64 6.94
N GLU A 262 10.42 7.47 5.84
CA GLU A 262 9.79 8.55 5.08
C GLU A 262 8.82 9.37 5.95
N ARG A 263 7.91 8.71 6.65
CA ARG A 263 6.96 9.38 7.56
C ARG A 263 7.66 10.07 8.73
N THR A 264 8.84 9.59 9.14
CA THR A 264 9.63 10.27 10.16
C THR A 264 10.22 11.58 9.64
N TYR A 265 10.66 11.63 8.40
CA TYR A 265 11.11 12.89 7.78
C TYR A 265 9.93 13.87 7.57
N ASP A 266 8.76 13.38 7.18
CA ASP A 266 7.53 14.20 7.11
C ASP A 266 7.15 14.75 8.50
N LEU A 267 7.33 13.95 9.55
CA LEU A 267 7.14 14.39 10.93
C LEU A 267 8.05 15.56 11.27
N LEU A 268 9.36 15.43 11.00
CA LEU A 268 10.33 16.50 11.27
C LEU A 268 10.01 17.76 10.47
N ALA A 269 9.81 17.67 9.17
CA ALA A 269 9.46 18.81 8.34
C ALA A 269 8.18 19.50 8.84
N GLY A 270 7.14 18.72 9.14
CA GLY A 270 5.87 19.26 9.62
C GLY A 270 5.95 19.92 10.99
N ILE A 271 6.78 19.42 11.91
CA ILE A 271 7.05 20.08 13.19
C ILE A 271 7.72 21.44 12.94
N ALA A 272 8.78 21.48 12.14
CA ALA A 272 9.49 22.72 11.82
C ALA A 272 8.58 23.78 11.15
N GLU A 273 7.63 23.37 10.32
CA GLU A 273 6.63 24.23 9.70
C GLU A 273 5.60 24.79 10.72
N GLU A 274 5.27 24.04 11.76
CA GLU A 274 4.32 24.45 12.80
C GLU A 274 4.95 25.36 13.88
N LEU A 275 6.27 25.23 14.13
CA LEU A 275 6.97 25.94 15.20
C LEU A 275 6.75 27.46 15.19
N PRO A 276 6.84 28.20 14.07
CA PRO A 276 6.64 29.65 14.08
C PRO A 276 5.27 30.08 14.61
N THR A 277 4.22 29.28 14.33
CA THR A 277 2.88 29.56 14.86
C THR A 277 2.81 29.35 16.36
N ILE A 278 3.45 28.28 16.87
CA ILE A 278 3.52 27.98 18.31
C ILE A 278 4.34 29.03 19.03
N GLU A 279 5.49 29.44 18.50
CA GLU A 279 6.35 30.49 19.03
C GLU A 279 5.59 31.82 19.19
N GLN A 280 4.78 32.17 18.19
CA GLN A 280 3.92 33.35 18.25
C GLN A 280 2.80 33.21 19.28
N LEU A 281 2.17 32.05 19.42
CA LEU A 281 1.07 31.79 20.37
C LEU A 281 1.57 31.84 21.83
N PHE A 282 2.75 31.28 22.07
CA PHE A 282 3.34 31.19 23.40
C PHE A 282 4.39 32.29 23.71
N GLU A 283 4.61 33.21 22.78
CA GLU A 283 5.53 34.34 22.88
C GLU A 283 6.96 33.91 23.30
N THR A 284 7.45 32.84 22.62
CA THR A 284 8.71 32.17 22.95
C THR A 284 9.42 31.73 21.69
N GLU A 285 10.71 32.00 21.57
CA GLU A 285 11.57 31.44 20.54
C GLU A 285 12.05 30.07 20.99
N ILE A 286 11.70 29.02 20.19
CA ILE A 286 12.09 27.63 20.46
C ILE A 286 13.37 27.29 19.70
N LEU A 287 13.42 27.62 18.41
CA LEU A 287 14.55 27.40 17.53
C LEU A 287 14.87 28.67 16.75
N SER A 288 16.13 28.87 16.40
CA SER A 288 16.43 29.94 15.45
C SER A 288 15.81 29.64 14.08
N PRO A 289 15.26 30.64 13.37
CA PRO A 289 14.63 30.42 12.07
C PRO A 289 15.57 29.77 11.04
N ALA A 290 16.87 30.08 11.09
CA ALA A 290 17.87 29.49 10.21
C ALA A 290 18.05 28.00 10.48
N TYR A 291 18.03 27.58 11.74
CA TYR A 291 18.18 26.17 12.12
C TYR A 291 16.92 25.36 11.75
N ALA A 292 15.74 25.90 12.01
CA ALA A 292 14.48 25.28 11.60
C ALA A 292 14.39 25.10 10.07
N ALA A 293 14.77 26.12 9.30
CA ALA A 293 14.83 26.03 7.85
C ALA A 293 15.82 24.94 7.36
N GLY A 294 17.00 24.85 7.99
CA GLY A 294 18.00 23.83 7.66
C GLY A 294 17.47 22.40 7.84
N ILE A 295 16.67 22.14 8.89
CA ILE A 295 16.05 20.82 9.11
C ILE A 295 15.02 20.51 8.01
N VAL A 296 14.19 21.48 7.63
CA VAL A 296 13.20 21.31 6.56
C VAL A 296 13.89 21.00 5.22
N ASP A 297 14.93 21.76 4.90
CA ASP A 297 15.67 21.58 3.64
C ASP A 297 16.34 20.20 3.59
N GLN A 298 16.98 19.79 4.68
CA GLN A 298 17.60 18.46 4.77
C GLN A 298 16.57 17.31 4.66
N ALA A 299 15.43 17.42 5.34
CA ALA A 299 14.36 16.43 5.22
C ALA A 299 13.83 16.34 3.79
N ARG A 300 13.64 17.48 3.13
CA ARG A 300 13.22 17.55 1.71
C ARG A 300 14.25 16.96 0.75
N GLU A 301 15.52 17.20 0.98
CA GLU A 301 16.61 16.64 0.15
C GLU A 301 16.61 15.10 0.23
N ILE A 302 16.56 14.54 1.44
CA ILE A 302 16.51 13.09 1.66
C ILE A 302 15.28 12.47 1.00
N LEU A 303 14.10 13.08 1.15
CA LEU A 303 12.86 12.62 0.52
C LEU A 303 12.95 12.68 -1.01
N THR A 304 13.57 13.71 -1.56
CA THR A 304 13.76 13.87 -3.02
C THR A 304 14.66 12.77 -3.58
N ILE A 305 15.80 12.50 -2.94
CA ILE A 305 16.73 11.42 -3.34
C ILE A 305 16.02 10.07 -3.31
N ARG A 306 15.27 9.81 -2.23
CA ARG A 306 14.51 8.57 -2.06
C ARG A 306 13.44 8.38 -3.13
N ASN A 307 12.68 9.44 -3.44
CA ASN A 307 11.67 9.40 -4.49
C ASN A 307 12.27 9.14 -5.87
N LEU A 308 13.43 9.71 -6.19
CA LEU A 308 14.15 9.43 -7.43
C LEU A 308 14.59 7.96 -7.50
N GLU A 309 15.05 7.39 -6.41
CA GLU A 309 15.43 5.98 -6.36
C GLU A 309 14.24 5.04 -6.52
N LEU A 310 13.09 5.34 -5.90
CA LEU A 310 11.85 4.60 -6.09
C LEU A 310 11.36 4.67 -7.54
N LEU A 311 11.41 5.84 -8.18
CA LEU A 311 11.05 6.00 -9.59
C LEU A 311 11.96 5.17 -10.50
N ARG A 312 13.26 5.10 -10.21
CA ARG A 312 14.20 4.25 -10.94
C ARG A 312 13.83 2.77 -10.80
N GLN A 313 13.55 2.31 -9.59
CA GLN A 313 13.14 0.92 -9.33
C GLN A 313 11.83 0.56 -10.05
N ILE A 314 10.84 1.45 -10.03
CA ILE A 314 9.59 1.25 -10.78
C ILE A 314 9.85 1.13 -12.28
N SER A 315 10.69 1.99 -12.86
CA SER A 315 11.04 1.94 -14.27
C SER A 315 11.75 0.63 -14.66
N GLU A 316 12.67 0.15 -13.82
CA GLU A 316 13.38 -1.13 -14.03
C GLU A 316 12.40 -2.32 -13.95
N GLN A 317 11.46 -2.31 -13.00
CA GLN A 317 10.43 -3.35 -12.90
C GLN A 317 9.48 -3.35 -14.09
N GLN A 318 9.07 -2.17 -14.59
CA GLN A 318 8.22 -2.07 -15.78
C GLN A 318 8.92 -2.62 -17.02
N LEU A 319 10.19 -2.29 -17.23
CA LEU A 319 10.97 -2.82 -18.35
C LEU A 319 11.07 -4.34 -18.29
N HIS A 320 11.38 -4.89 -17.13
CA HIS A 320 11.47 -6.34 -16.94
C HIS A 320 10.13 -7.05 -17.14
N ALA A 321 9.01 -6.45 -16.67
CA ALA A 321 7.68 -6.99 -16.93
C ALA A 321 7.35 -7.03 -18.42
N GLN A 322 7.72 -5.99 -19.16
CA GLN A 322 7.52 -5.93 -20.62
C GLN A 322 8.36 -6.98 -21.38
N GLU A 323 9.60 -7.21 -20.95
CA GLU A 323 10.45 -8.26 -21.50
C GLU A 323 9.85 -9.66 -21.26
N LEU A 324 9.32 -9.90 -20.05
CA LEU A 324 8.66 -11.17 -19.72
C LEU A 324 7.38 -11.39 -20.53
N GLU A 325 6.57 -10.35 -20.74
CA GLU A 325 5.38 -10.43 -21.59
C GLU A 325 5.74 -10.76 -23.04
N THR A 326 6.74 -10.10 -23.60
CA THR A 326 7.22 -10.37 -24.97
C THR A 326 7.70 -11.82 -25.10
N ARG A 327 8.53 -12.27 -24.17
CA ARG A 327 9.05 -13.63 -24.17
C ARG A 327 7.97 -14.68 -23.98
N THR A 328 6.97 -14.39 -23.15
CA THR A 328 5.81 -15.27 -22.93
C THR A 328 4.96 -15.38 -24.21
N SER A 329 4.77 -14.27 -24.94
CA SER A 329 4.07 -14.24 -26.21
C SER A 329 4.81 -15.07 -27.28
N GLU A 330 6.12 -14.91 -27.42
CA GLU A 330 6.96 -15.67 -28.35
C GLU A 330 6.93 -17.18 -28.04
N LEU A 331 7.03 -17.54 -26.76
CA LEU A 331 6.95 -18.94 -26.33
C LEU A 331 5.58 -19.56 -26.63
N ARG A 332 4.50 -18.80 -26.39
CA ARG A 332 3.13 -19.25 -26.75
C ARG A 332 2.99 -19.47 -28.26
N GLU A 333 3.44 -18.52 -29.06
CA GLU A 333 3.36 -18.63 -30.51
C GLU A 333 4.14 -19.84 -31.01
N THR A 334 5.33 -20.08 -30.48
CA THR A 334 6.12 -21.28 -30.81
C THR A 334 5.44 -22.58 -30.36
N ALA A 335 4.81 -22.59 -29.18
CA ALA A 335 4.11 -23.73 -28.63
C ALA A 335 2.80 -24.06 -29.38
N HIS A 336 2.23 -23.12 -30.16
CA HIS A 336 0.99 -23.28 -30.90
C HIS A 336 1.17 -23.79 -32.33
N ARG A 337 2.42 -23.84 -32.83
CA ARG A 337 2.72 -24.23 -34.19
C ARG A 337 3.31 -25.64 -34.26
N ASP A 338 3.06 -26.33 -35.38
CA ASP A 338 3.71 -27.60 -35.70
C ASP A 338 5.11 -27.35 -36.26
N GLY A 339 6.11 -27.99 -35.66
CA GLY A 339 7.53 -27.73 -35.97
C GLY A 339 7.96 -28.09 -37.40
N LEU A 340 7.22 -28.98 -38.12
CA LEU A 340 7.50 -29.36 -39.49
C LEU A 340 6.81 -28.44 -40.50
N THR A 341 5.52 -28.21 -40.28
CA THR A 341 4.65 -27.57 -41.28
C THR A 341 4.51 -26.05 -41.05
N GLY A 342 4.75 -25.55 -39.85
CA GLY A 342 4.63 -24.16 -39.48
C GLY A 342 3.20 -23.66 -39.28
N ILE A 343 2.16 -24.43 -39.63
CA ILE A 343 0.75 -24.13 -39.31
C ILE A 343 0.46 -24.45 -37.83
N HIS A 344 -0.77 -24.22 -37.37
CA HIS A 344 -1.14 -24.57 -36.00
C HIS A 344 -1.00 -26.06 -35.72
N ASN A 345 -0.63 -26.40 -34.48
CA ASN A 345 -0.59 -27.79 -34.02
C ASN A 345 -1.95 -28.21 -33.43
N ARG A 346 -2.07 -29.50 -33.09
CA ARG A 346 -3.27 -30.08 -32.50
C ARG A 346 -3.70 -29.38 -31.21
N TRP A 347 -2.75 -28.99 -30.35
CA TRP A 347 -3.08 -28.33 -29.10
C TRP A 347 -3.77 -26.97 -29.34
N HIS A 348 -3.27 -26.16 -30.25
CA HIS A 348 -3.92 -24.91 -30.66
C HIS A 348 -5.30 -25.14 -31.26
N LEU A 349 -5.43 -26.17 -32.11
CA LEU A 349 -6.70 -26.55 -32.68
C LEU A 349 -7.75 -26.86 -31.62
N ASP A 350 -7.39 -27.66 -30.60
CA ASP A 350 -8.31 -28.06 -29.54
C ASP A 350 -8.80 -26.82 -28.77
N GLN A 351 -7.92 -25.88 -28.45
CA GLN A 351 -8.28 -24.61 -27.79
C GLN A 351 -9.17 -23.72 -28.66
N ARG A 352 -8.83 -23.63 -29.95
CA ARG A 352 -9.61 -22.82 -30.92
C ARG A 352 -11.00 -23.41 -31.14
N LEU A 353 -11.10 -24.71 -31.21
CA LEU A 353 -12.36 -25.43 -31.40
C LEU A 353 -13.32 -25.23 -30.23
N GLU A 354 -12.84 -25.29 -28.97
CA GLU A 354 -13.64 -25.00 -27.79
C GLU A 354 -14.18 -23.56 -27.81
N THR A 355 -13.31 -22.61 -28.18
CA THR A 355 -13.70 -21.20 -28.29
C THR A 355 -14.75 -20.99 -29.37
N GLU A 356 -14.52 -21.51 -30.59
CA GLU A 356 -15.43 -21.33 -31.71
C GLU A 356 -16.75 -22.07 -31.51
N TYR A 357 -16.76 -23.25 -30.86
CA TYR A 357 -17.99 -23.96 -30.50
C TYR A 357 -18.85 -23.15 -29.52
N THR A 358 -18.23 -22.52 -28.51
CA THR A 358 -18.92 -21.64 -27.55
C THR A 358 -19.52 -20.43 -28.26
N LEU A 359 -18.72 -19.73 -29.07
CA LEU A 359 -19.18 -18.57 -29.86
C LEU A 359 -20.29 -18.94 -30.86
N ALA A 360 -20.16 -20.09 -31.55
CA ALA A 360 -21.19 -20.59 -32.46
C ALA A 360 -22.52 -20.79 -31.73
N THR A 361 -22.47 -21.40 -30.55
CA THR A 361 -23.65 -21.64 -29.71
C THR A 361 -24.28 -20.34 -29.17
N GLU A 362 -23.47 -19.40 -28.68
CA GLU A 362 -23.94 -18.09 -28.15
C GLU A 362 -24.57 -17.21 -29.24
N HIS A 363 -23.95 -17.19 -30.43
CA HIS A 363 -24.38 -16.29 -31.51
C HIS A 363 -25.24 -16.97 -32.56
N ASN A 364 -25.54 -18.24 -32.38
CA ASN A 364 -26.37 -19.04 -33.30
C ASN A 364 -25.86 -19.03 -34.75
N TRP A 365 -24.56 -19.18 -34.95
CA TRP A 365 -23.97 -19.32 -36.29
C TRP A 365 -23.38 -20.71 -36.52
N PRO A 366 -23.30 -21.16 -37.80
CA PRO A 366 -22.77 -22.48 -38.10
C PRO A 366 -21.25 -22.57 -37.88
N LEU A 367 -20.76 -23.74 -37.48
CA LEU A 367 -19.34 -24.08 -37.37
C LEU A 367 -19.06 -25.32 -38.21
N VAL A 368 -18.11 -25.21 -39.15
CA VAL A 368 -17.70 -26.30 -40.02
C VAL A 368 -16.35 -26.85 -39.62
N ILE A 369 -16.23 -28.15 -39.56
CA ILE A 369 -14.99 -28.88 -39.33
C ILE A 369 -14.71 -29.80 -40.51
N GLY A 370 -13.54 -29.60 -41.13
CA GLY A 370 -13.02 -30.49 -42.18
C GLY A 370 -11.85 -31.29 -41.65
N PHE A 371 -11.95 -32.60 -41.65
CA PHE A 371 -10.84 -33.50 -41.36
C PHE A 371 -10.26 -34.02 -42.69
N LEU A 372 -8.99 -33.74 -42.93
CA LEU A 372 -8.30 -33.99 -44.20
C LEU A 372 -7.12 -34.94 -43.97
N ASP A 373 -6.93 -35.87 -44.89
CA ASP A 373 -5.81 -36.81 -44.87
C ASP A 373 -5.25 -36.98 -46.29
N LEU A 374 -3.94 -37.04 -46.42
CA LEU A 374 -3.26 -37.21 -47.71
C LEU A 374 -3.34 -38.65 -48.16
N ASP A 375 -3.95 -38.87 -49.33
CA ASP A 375 -4.15 -40.18 -49.89
C ASP A 375 -2.82 -40.86 -50.24
N HIS A 376 -2.66 -42.12 -49.83
CA HIS A 376 -1.50 -42.97 -50.13
C HIS A 376 -0.15 -42.37 -49.63
N PHE A 377 -0.16 -41.47 -48.62
CA PHE A 377 1.05 -40.80 -48.12
C PHE A 377 2.11 -41.78 -47.60
N LYS A 378 1.69 -42.87 -46.98
CA LYS A 378 2.61 -43.94 -46.57
C LYS A 378 3.39 -44.52 -47.78
N GLN A 379 2.73 -44.74 -48.93
CA GLN A 379 3.40 -45.21 -50.12
C GLN A 379 4.45 -44.19 -50.61
N VAL A 380 4.14 -42.91 -50.56
CA VAL A 380 5.11 -41.84 -50.89
C VAL A 380 6.35 -41.92 -50.01
N ASN A 381 6.15 -42.12 -48.72
CA ASN A 381 7.29 -42.27 -47.78
C ASN A 381 8.11 -43.54 -48.06
N ASP A 382 7.43 -44.66 -48.37
CA ASP A 382 8.08 -45.95 -48.63
C ASP A 382 8.86 -45.92 -49.97
N GLU A 383 8.41 -45.16 -50.95
CA GLU A 383 9.04 -45.08 -52.28
C GLU A 383 10.09 -44.00 -52.41
N HIS A 384 9.88 -42.83 -51.75
CA HIS A 384 10.70 -41.62 -51.92
C HIS A 384 11.42 -41.17 -50.64
N GLY A 385 11.19 -41.84 -49.52
CA GLY A 385 11.79 -41.55 -48.23
C GLY A 385 11.10 -40.45 -47.44
N HIS A 386 11.29 -40.46 -46.13
CA HIS A 386 10.62 -39.54 -45.19
C HIS A 386 10.94 -38.05 -45.44
N GLN A 387 12.12 -37.72 -46.00
CA GLN A 387 12.46 -36.32 -46.31
C GLN A 387 11.56 -35.72 -47.39
N VAL A 388 11.19 -36.53 -48.41
CA VAL A 388 10.26 -36.11 -49.44
C VAL A 388 8.84 -36.00 -48.87
N GLY A 389 8.45 -36.93 -48.00
CA GLY A 389 7.17 -36.84 -47.28
C GLY A 389 7.08 -35.58 -46.43
N ASP A 390 8.12 -35.24 -45.69
CA ASP A 390 8.17 -34.01 -44.88
C ASP A 390 8.02 -32.74 -45.73
N GLN A 391 8.65 -32.69 -46.91
CA GLN A 391 8.51 -31.60 -47.87
C GLN A 391 7.06 -31.47 -48.38
N ILE A 392 6.43 -32.60 -48.71
CA ILE A 392 5.03 -32.65 -49.14
C ILE A 392 4.10 -32.15 -48.04
N LEU A 393 4.29 -32.58 -46.78
CA LEU A 393 3.51 -32.11 -45.65
C LEU A 393 3.64 -30.60 -45.46
N ALA A 394 4.87 -30.08 -45.47
CA ALA A 394 5.13 -28.64 -45.32
C ALA A 394 4.55 -27.79 -46.47
N GLN A 395 4.56 -28.32 -47.69
CA GLN A 395 4.01 -27.65 -48.87
C GLN A 395 2.48 -27.70 -48.84
N THR A 396 1.88 -28.86 -48.54
CA THR A 396 0.44 -29.02 -48.35
C THR A 396 -0.10 -28.06 -47.30
N ALA A 397 0.55 -27.99 -46.15
CA ALA A 397 0.16 -27.05 -45.09
C ALA A 397 0.10 -25.59 -45.58
N ARG A 398 1.12 -25.15 -46.32
CA ARG A 398 1.14 -23.81 -46.95
C ARG A 398 0.03 -23.61 -47.99
N VAL A 399 -0.30 -24.61 -48.75
CA VAL A 399 -1.40 -24.58 -49.73
C VAL A 399 -2.74 -24.47 -49.03
N LEU A 400 -2.95 -25.23 -47.96
CA LEU A 400 -4.17 -25.17 -47.17
C LEU A 400 -4.33 -23.80 -46.50
N GLU A 401 -3.28 -23.29 -45.83
CA GLU A 401 -3.29 -22.00 -45.14
C GLU A 401 -3.61 -20.84 -46.11
N ARG A 402 -2.96 -20.79 -47.28
CA ARG A 402 -3.21 -19.77 -48.31
C ARG A 402 -4.60 -19.83 -48.93
N SER A 403 -5.25 -21.00 -48.87
CA SER A 403 -6.58 -21.20 -49.42
C SER A 403 -7.71 -20.85 -48.44
N LEU A 404 -7.38 -20.43 -47.25
CA LEU A 404 -8.32 -20.05 -46.18
C LEU A 404 -8.32 -18.54 -45.95
N ARG A 405 -9.39 -17.98 -45.38
CA ARG A 405 -9.51 -16.57 -44.97
C ARG A 405 -8.96 -16.38 -43.58
N GLU A 406 -8.73 -15.14 -43.17
CA GLU A 406 -8.13 -14.76 -41.89
C GLU A 406 -8.89 -15.32 -40.65
N GLY A 407 -10.19 -15.53 -40.72
CA GLY A 407 -10.98 -16.08 -39.60
C GLY A 407 -10.94 -17.61 -39.51
N ASP A 408 -10.51 -18.29 -40.57
CA ASP A 408 -10.45 -19.77 -40.63
C ASP A 408 -9.18 -20.27 -39.92
N CYS A 409 -9.18 -21.52 -39.47
CA CYS A 409 -8.02 -22.14 -38.85
C CYS A 409 -7.69 -23.46 -39.54
N VAL A 410 -6.41 -23.70 -39.82
CA VAL A 410 -5.90 -25.01 -40.23
C VAL A 410 -4.81 -25.45 -39.28
N ALA A 411 -4.85 -26.69 -38.86
CA ALA A 411 -3.88 -27.29 -37.97
C ALA A 411 -3.47 -28.68 -38.44
N ARG A 412 -2.25 -29.07 -38.14
CA ARG A 412 -1.81 -30.46 -38.28
C ARG A 412 -2.27 -31.26 -37.08
N TYR A 413 -3.12 -32.27 -37.31
CA TYR A 413 -3.68 -33.09 -36.24
C TYR A 413 -2.72 -34.21 -35.83
N GLY A 414 -2.01 -34.81 -36.78
CA GLY A 414 -0.96 -35.80 -36.56
C GLY A 414 -0.60 -36.51 -37.88
N GLY A 415 0.65 -36.97 -38.03
CA GLY A 415 1.09 -37.67 -39.24
C GLY A 415 0.83 -36.86 -40.52
N GLU A 416 -0.03 -37.41 -41.38
CA GLU A 416 -0.52 -36.82 -42.65
C GLU A 416 -1.91 -36.18 -42.55
N GLU A 417 -2.41 -35.98 -41.31
CA GLU A 417 -3.76 -35.50 -41.04
C GLU A 417 -3.78 -33.99 -40.71
N PHE A 418 -4.73 -33.29 -41.30
CA PHE A 418 -4.98 -31.86 -41.10
C PHE A 418 -6.45 -31.65 -40.72
N VAL A 419 -6.69 -30.66 -39.88
CA VAL A 419 -8.05 -30.25 -39.54
C VAL A 419 -8.22 -28.77 -39.85
N VAL A 420 -9.36 -28.43 -40.44
CA VAL A 420 -9.76 -27.08 -40.81
C VAL A 420 -11.02 -26.71 -40.03
N LEU A 421 -11.02 -25.52 -39.42
CA LEU A 421 -12.20 -24.93 -38.79
C LEU A 421 -12.64 -23.70 -39.59
N LEU A 422 -13.94 -23.63 -39.92
CA LEU A 422 -14.56 -22.55 -40.68
C LEU A 422 -15.72 -21.97 -39.86
N PRO A 423 -15.46 -20.99 -38.97
CA PRO A 423 -16.51 -20.35 -38.20
C PRO A 423 -17.45 -19.53 -39.08
N GLY A 424 -18.75 -19.54 -38.78
CA GLY A 424 -19.76 -18.75 -39.48
C GLY A 424 -19.92 -19.13 -40.95
N THR A 425 -19.65 -20.39 -41.32
CA THR A 425 -19.73 -20.87 -42.69
C THR A 425 -20.91 -21.84 -42.80
N ASP A 426 -21.84 -21.59 -43.73
CA ASP A 426 -22.99 -22.45 -43.96
C ASP A 426 -22.63 -23.71 -44.81
N SER A 427 -23.58 -24.62 -44.96
CA SER A 427 -23.34 -25.90 -45.65
C SER A 427 -22.98 -25.75 -47.14
N ARG A 428 -23.52 -24.73 -47.81
CA ARG A 428 -23.24 -24.44 -49.22
C ARG A 428 -21.82 -23.94 -49.41
N ASP A 429 -21.45 -22.95 -48.60
CA ASP A 429 -20.12 -22.34 -48.65
C ASP A 429 -19.05 -23.31 -48.15
N ALA A 430 -19.37 -24.17 -47.16
CA ALA A 430 -18.51 -25.25 -46.71
C ALA A 430 -18.10 -26.19 -47.87
N GLY A 431 -19.07 -26.60 -48.70
CA GLY A 431 -18.78 -27.42 -49.87
C GLY A 431 -17.84 -26.74 -50.85
N ILE A 432 -18.02 -25.43 -51.09
CA ILE A 432 -17.17 -24.65 -52.00
C ILE A 432 -15.74 -24.54 -51.43
N VAL A 433 -15.60 -24.24 -50.15
CA VAL A 433 -14.28 -24.12 -49.51
C VAL A 433 -13.56 -25.45 -49.49
N MET A 434 -14.20 -26.50 -49.04
CA MET A 434 -13.59 -27.85 -48.98
C MET A 434 -13.18 -28.35 -50.35
N GLU A 435 -14.00 -28.15 -51.40
CA GLU A 435 -13.63 -28.53 -52.79
C GLU A 435 -12.46 -27.68 -53.31
N ARG A 436 -12.39 -26.40 -52.93
CA ARG A 436 -11.23 -25.55 -53.23
C ARG A 436 -9.95 -26.10 -52.57
N LEU A 437 -10.01 -26.52 -51.30
CA LEU A 437 -8.88 -27.10 -50.57
C LEU A 437 -8.45 -28.43 -51.23
N ARG A 438 -9.40 -29.33 -51.49
CA ARG A 438 -9.12 -30.61 -52.16
C ARG A 438 -8.41 -30.41 -53.50
N ARG A 439 -8.95 -29.51 -54.35
CA ARG A 439 -8.35 -29.20 -55.68
C ARG A 439 -7.01 -28.49 -55.55
N ALA A 440 -6.82 -27.64 -54.56
CA ALA A 440 -5.54 -26.97 -54.33
C ALA A 440 -4.46 -28.00 -54.00
N VAL A 441 -4.75 -29.00 -53.15
CA VAL A 441 -3.83 -30.12 -52.88
C VAL A 441 -3.57 -30.95 -54.11
N GLU A 442 -4.62 -31.35 -54.84
CA GLU A 442 -4.50 -32.19 -56.07
C GLU A 442 -3.68 -31.49 -57.17
N SER A 443 -3.79 -30.17 -57.29
CA SER A 443 -3.08 -29.40 -58.33
C SER A 443 -1.65 -29.10 -57.99
N GLU A 444 -1.27 -29.23 -56.72
CA GLU A 444 0.08 -28.93 -56.28
C GLU A 444 1.09 -29.95 -56.76
N VAL A 445 2.19 -29.46 -57.28
CA VAL A 445 3.26 -30.30 -57.82
C VAL A 445 4.44 -30.26 -56.85
N HIS A 446 4.84 -31.43 -56.37
CA HIS A 446 5.97 -31.60 -55.51
C HIS A 446 7.17 -32.14 -56.31
N ALA A 447 8.32 -31.48 -56.21
CA ALA A 447 9.53 -31.95 -56.88
C ALA A 447 10.38 -32.79 -55.91
N THR A 448 10.78 -33.98 -56.35
CA THR A 448 11.79 -34.76 -55.62
C THR A 448 13.21 -34.25 -55.90
N HIS A 449 14.19 -34.67 -55.09
CA HIS A 449 15.61 -34.40 -55.34
C HIS A 449 16.14 -34.92 -56.68
N GLU A 450 15.44 -35.93 -57.23
CA GLU A 450 15.75 -36.51 -58.55
C GLU A 450 15.03 -35.84 -59.71
N GLY A 451 14.27 -34.74 -59.44
CA GLY A 451 13.52 -34.01 -60.46
C GLY A 451 12.23 -34.69 -60.90
N VAL A 452 11.74 -35.68 -60.16
CA VAL A 452 10.45 -36.35 -60.43
C VAL A 452 9.32 -35.50 -59.89
N GLU A 453 8.31 -35.20 -60.70
CA GLU A 453 7.10 -34.50 -60.25
C GLU A 453 6.17 -35.49 -59.56
N LEU A 454 5.84 -35.23 -58.29
CA LEU A 454 4.85 -35.97 -57.53
C LEU A 454 3.59 -35.16 -57.34
N ARG A 455 2.43 -35.82 -57.40
CA ARG A 455 1.16 -35.22 -57.00
C ARG A 455 0.50 -36.10 -55.97
N VAL A 456 -0.03 -35.49 -54.96
CA VAL A 456 -0.80 -36.16 -53.92
C VAL A 456 -2.23 -35.63 -53.93
N THR A 457 -3.15 -36.47 -53.55
CA THR A 457 -4.53 -36.09 -53.36
C THR A 457 -4.91 -36.13 -51.88
N ALA A 458 -6.04 -35.59 -51.56
CA ALA A 458 -6.54 -35.60 -50.20
C ALA A 458 -8.01 -36.03 -50.17
N SER A 459 -8.33 -36.86 -49.19
CA SER A 459 -9.72 -37.15 -48.82
C SER A 459 -10.12 -36.24 -47.69
N ILE A 460 -11.37 -35.75 -47.68
CA ILE A 460 -11.88 -34.79 -46.69
C ILE A 460 -13.21 -35.28 -46.15
N GLY A 461 -13.30 -35.44 -44.83
CA GLY A 461 -14.57 -35.61 -44.12
C GLY A 461 -15.01 -34.27 -43.50
N VAL A 462 -16.27 -33.94 -43.61
CA VAL A 462 -16.80 -32.64 -43.19
C VAL A 462 -17.97 -32.84 -42.27
N THR A 463 -17.94 -32.12 -41.15
CA THR A 463 -19.06 -32.01 -40.22
C THR A 463 -19.48 -30.55 -40.08
N ILE A 464 -20.78 -30.33 -40.07
CA ILE A 464 -21.36 -29.00 -39.91
C ILE A 464 -22.22 -28.99 -38.64
N TYR A 465 -21.87 -28.12 -37.71
CA TYR A 465 -22.65 -27.85 -36.52
C TYR A 465 -23.50 -26.61 -36.73
N VAL A 466 -24.82 -26.74 -36.56
CA VAL A 466 -25.78 -25.64 -36.56
C VAL A 466 -26.46 -25.64 -35.19
N PRO A 467 -26.25 -24.63 -34.36
CA PRO A 467 -26.88 -24.55 -33.04
C PRO A 467 -28.41 -24.57 -33.17
N GLY A 468 -29.08 -25.30 -32.27
CA GLY A 468 -30.53 -25.47 -32.30
C GLY A 468 -31.08 -26.51 -33.30
N GLU A 469 -30.30 -26.92 -34.32
CA GLU A 469 -30.65 -28.01 -35.21
C GLU A 469 -29.96 -29.34 -34.82
N HIS A 470 -28.76 -29.23 -34.23
CA HIS A 470 -27.95 -30.38 -33.83
C HIS A 470 -27.72 -30.40 -32.32
N ASP A 471 -28.11 -31.51 -31.70
CA ASP A 471 -27.79 -31.77 -30.29
C ASP A 471 -26.46 -32.51 -30.18
N VAL A 472 -25.39 -31.74 -29.89
CA VAL A 472 -24.03 -32.28 -29.85
C VAL A 472 -23.47 -32.13 -28.42
N GLN A 473 -22.93 -33.25 -27.88
CA GLN A 473 -22.39 -33.28 -26.49
C GLN A 473 -21.05 -32.58 -26.32
N GLY A 474 -20.64 -31.71 -27.25
CA GLY A 474 -19.42 -30.93 -27.19
C GLY A 474 -18.57 -30.99 -28.46
N PRO A 475 -17.54 -30.12 -28.56
CA PRO A 475 -16.78 -29.92 -29.79
C PRO A 475 -15.98 -31.13 -30.24
N SER A 476 -15.52 -32.00 -29.33
CA SER A 476 -14.80 -33.23 -29.67
C SER A 476 -15.66 -34.23 -30.47
N THR A 477 -16.98 -34.17 -30.30
CA THR A 477 -17.92 -35.00 -31.12
C THR A 477 -17.88 -34.57 -32.57
N LEU A 478 -17.77 -33.29 -32.87
CA LEU A 478 -17.71 -32.77 -34.25
C LEU A 478 -16.46 -33.27 -34.99
N VAL A 479 -15.30 -33.27 -34.32
CA VAL A 479 -14.05 -33.81 -34.90
C VAL A 479 -14.20 -35.29 -35.19
N ARG A 480 -14.80 -36.05 -34.29
CA ARG A 480 -15.02 -37.50 -34.49
C ARG A 480 -15.96 -37.79 -35.66
N GLU A 481 -17.00 -37.00 -35.84
CA GLU A 481 -17.91 -37.18 -36.98
C GLU A 481 -17.25 -36.77 -38.31
N ALA A 482 -16.38 -35.73 -38.30
CA ALA A 482 -15.58 -35.40 -39.47
C ALA A 482 -14.58 -36.53 -39.83
N ASP A 483 -13.92 -37.13 -38.84
CA ASP A 483 -13.01 -38.26 -39.01
C ASP A 483 -13.75 -39.48 -39.61
N ARG A 484 -14.97 -39.76 -39.11
CA ARG A 484 -15.82 -40.84 -39.68
C ARG A 484 -16.16 -40.56 -41.13
N ALA A 485 -16.55 -39.34 -41.48
CA ALA A 485 -16.82 -38.96 -42.87
C ALA A 485 -15.56 -39.07 -43.76
N LEU A 486 -14.39 -38.77 -43.20
CA LEU A 486 -13.11 -38.98 -43.86
C LEU A 486 -12.87 -40.48 -44.18
N TYR A 487 -13.17 -41.34 -43.20
CA TYR A 487 -13.08 -42.81 -43.45
C TYR A 487 -13.97 -43.24 -44.60
N ASP A 488 -15.19 -42.70 -44.68
CA ASP A 488 -16.12 -42.99 -45.78
C ASP A 488 -15.61 -42.45 -47.14
N ALA A 489 -14.97 -41.27 -47.13
CA ALA A 489 -14.32 -40.69 -48.31
C ALA A 489 -13.19 -41.60 -48.82
N LYS A 490 -12.35 -42.11 -47.92
CA LYS A 490 -11.29 -43.08 -48.27
C LYS A 490 -11.85 -44.39 -48.79
N GLY A 491 -12.93 -44.94 -48.19
CA GLY A 491 -13.61 -46.16 -48.59
C GLY A 491 -14.30 -46.05 -49.94
N SER A 492 -14.81 -44.89 -50.32
CA SER A 492 -15.54 -44.62 -51.55
C SER A 492 -14.64 -44.31 -52.75
N GLY A 493 -13.31 -44.43 -52.65
CA GLY A 493 -12.38 -44.29 -53.78
C GLY A 493 -11.46 -43.04 -53.66
N ARG A 494 -11.35 -42.43 -52.51
CA ARG A 494 -10.43 -41.31 -52.19
C ARG A 494 -10.63 -40.04 -53.03
N ASN A 495 -9.75 -39.05 -52.84
CA ASN A 495 -9.74 -37.78 -53.57
C ASN A 495 -11.13 -37.10 -53.64
N ARG A 496 -11.86 -37.09 -52.54
CA ARG A 496 -13.24 -36.59 -52.45
C ARG A 496 -13.59 -36.03 -51.11
N ILE A 497 -14.73 -35.37 -51.07
CA ILE A 497 -15.35 -34.84 -49.86
C ILE A 497 -16.55 -35.67 -49.50
N VAL A 498 -16.70 -36.02 -48.24
CA VAL A 498 -17.91 -36.65 -47.70
C VAL A 498 -18.39 -35.82 -46.51
N PHE A 499 -19.66 -35.51 -46.47
CA PHE A 499 -20.29 -34.80 -45.33
C PHE A 499 -20.87 -35.83 -44.37
N SER A 500 -20.65 -35.63 -43.09
CA SER A 500 -21.30 -36.44 -42.05
C SER A 500 -22.77 -36.03 -41.90
N ASP A 501 -23.61 -36.99 -41.64
CA ASP A 501 -25.02 -36.77 -41.30
C ASP A 501 -25.17 -36.81 -39.76
N LEU A 502 -25.13 -35.66 -39.09
CA LEU A 502 -25.28 -35.56 -37.65
C LEU A 502 -26.65 -36.00 -37.14
N LEU A 503 -27.67 -36.07 -38.01
CA LEU A 503 -29.04 -36.45 -37.68
C LEU A 503 -29.25 -37.98 -37.65
N ALA A 504 -28.41 -38.79 -38.31
CA ALA A 504 -28.59 -40.23 -38.46
C ALA A 504 -28.33 -41.06 -37.17
N HIS A 505 -27.82 -40.46 -36.10
CA HIS A 505 -27.38 -41.20 -34.91
C HIS A 505 -28.36 -41.21 -33.75
N HIS A 506 -29.47 -40.46 -33.77
CA HIS A 506 -30.47 -40.50 -32.70
C HIS A 506 -31.39 -41.74 -32.73
N GLU A 507 -31.47 -42.47 -33.86
CA GLU A 507 -32.36 -43.64 -33.97
C GLU A 507 -31.73 -44.98 -33.56
N THR A 508 -30.38 -45.07 -33.41
CA THR A 508 -29.73 -46.37 -33.17
C THR A 508 -29.47 -46.72 -31.70
N VAL A 509 -29.65 -45.78 -30.76
CA VAL A 509 -29.40 -46.01 -29.32
C VAL A 509 -30.67 -46.44 -28.55
N VAL A 510 -31.86 -46.34 -29.16
CA VAL A 510 -33.15 -46.67 -28.48
C VAL A 510 -33.62 -48.11 -28.70
N GLN A 511 -32.89 -48.97 -29.46
CA GLN A 511 -33.27 -50.37 -29.72
C GLN A 511 -32.33 -51.43 -29.14
N GLN A 512 -31.57 -51.14 -28.08
CA GLN A 512 -30.92 -52.17 -27.25
C GLN A 512 -31.07 -51.84 -25.76
N GLU A 513 -32.29 -52.03 -25.22
CA GLU A 513 -32.62 -52.52 -23.88
C GLU A 513 -33.69 -53.60 -23.97
#